data_4037873cb75b92256cb48baea4b093f7
#
_entry.id   4037873cb75b92256cb48baea4b093f7
#
_cell.length_a   1.000
_cell.length_b   1.000
_cell.length_c   1.000
_cell.angle_alpha   90.00
_cell.angle_beta   90.00
_cell.angle_gamma   90.00
#
_symmetry.space_group_name_H-M   'P 1'
#
loop_
_entity.id
_entity.type
_entity.pdbx_description
1 polymer ?
#
loop_
_entity_poly.entity_id
_entity_poly.type
_entity_poly.pdbx_seq_one_letter_code
_entity_poly.pdbx_strand_id
1 'polypeptide(L)'
;MARGHRSQIKRERNANKDTRPSAKSSYARVSVQKACFVLDAIRGKDVQTALGIVTYNPRYASTLIKKLLESAIANAENNNQMNVENLYVAECYANKGPTMKRVKPRAQGRAYRIEKRMSHITVVLDER
;
A
#
# COMPACT_ATOMS: atom_id res chain seq x y z
N MET A 1 13.03 -26.40 28.12
CA MET A 1 11.82 -26.50 27.29
C MET A 1 12.19 -26.37 25.83
N ALA A 2 11.92 -27.38 25.03
CA ALA A 2 12.14 -27.30 23.58
C ALA A 2 11.19 -26.25 22.99
N ARG A 3 11.74 -25.22 22.35
CA ARG A 3 10.94 -24.28 21.55
C ARG A 3 10.25 -25.10 20.46
N GLY A 4 8.93 -24.89 20.28
CA GLY A 4 8.12 -25.62 19.30
C GLY A 4 8.80 -25.73 17.96
N HIS A 5 8.66 -26.90 17.34
CA HIS A 5 9.31 -27.24 16.07
C HIS A 5 8.97 -26.19 15.01
N ARG A 6 9.94 -25.77 14.19
CA ARG A 6 9.74 -24.76 13.11
C ARG A 6 8.52 -25.05 12.23
N SER A 7 8.16 -26.32 12.05
CA SER A 7 6.97 -26.74 11.31
C SER A 7 5.66 -26.36 12.00
N GLN A 8 5.58 -26.41 13.33
CA GLN A 8 4.40 -26.02 14.10
C GLN A 8 4.19 -24.51 14.01
N ILE A 9 5.25 -23.72 14.22
CA ILE A 9 5.21 -22.25 14.09
C ILE A 9 4.77 -21.86 12.68
N LYS A 10 5.24 -22.57 11.64
CA LYS A 10 4.84 -22.31 10.26
C LYS A 10 3.36 -22.64 10.02
N ARG A 11 2.85 -23.74 10.59
CA ARG A 11 1.42 -24.11 10.50
C ARG A 11 0.53 -23.09 11.18
N GLU A 12 0.87 -22.65 12.40
CA GLU A 12 0.15 -21.62 13.13
C GLU A 12 0.14 -20.28 12.37
N ARG A 13 1.29 -19.88 11.80
CA ARG A 13 1.39 -18.67 10.99
C ARG A 13 0.54 -18.77 9.73
N ASN A 14 0.50 -19.92 9.07
CA ASN A 14 -0.31 -20.13 7.87
C ASN A 14 -1.81 -20.20 8.20
N ALA A 15 -2.18 -20.76 9.34
CA ALA A 15 -3.57 -20.79 9.81
C ALA A 15 -4.11 -19.39 10.12
N ASN A 16 -3.25 -18.51 10.63
CA ASN A 16 -3.59 -17.11 10.96
C ASN A 16 -3.30 -16.12 9.83
N LYS A 17 -3.03 -16.63 8.61
CA LYS A 17 -2.76 -15.75 7.46
C LYS A 17 -4.07 -15.09 7.01
N ASP A 18 -4.01 -13.77 6.85
CA ASP A 18 -5.11 -13.01 6.24
C ASP A 18 -5.33 -13.49 4.80
N THR A 19 -6.56 -13.92 4.50
CA THR A 19 -6.98 -14.42 3.20
C THR A 19 -7.70 -13.36 2.37
N ARG A 20 -7.94 -12.17 2.94
CA ARG A 20 -8.58 -11.07 2.23
C ARG A 20 -7.75 -10.66 0.99
N PRO A 21 -8.42 -10.30 -0.12
CA PRO A 21 -7.72 -9.85 -1.31
C PRO A 21 -6.92 -8.58 -1.03
N SER A 22 -5.65 -8.62 -1.38
CA SER A 22 -4.75 -7.51 -1.13
C SER A 22 -3.76 -7.31 -2.26
N ALA A 23 -3.29 -6.08 -2.40
CA ALA A 23 -2.19 -5.75 -3.28
C ALA A 23 -1.16 -4.89 -2.54
N LYS A 24 0.11 -5.08 -2.88
CA LYS A 24 1.23 -4.34 -2.29
C LYS A 24 2.17 -3.82 -3.37
N SER A 25 2.41 -2.52 -3.34
CA SER A 25 3.45 -1.87 -4.13
C SER A 25 4.67 -1.59 -3.26
N SER A 26 5.79 -2.25 -3.54
CA SER A 26 7.05 -2.05 -2.84
C SER A 26 7.89 -0.98 -3.53
N TYR A 27 8.65 -0.22 -2.75
CA TYR A 27 9.58 0.80 -3.25
C TYR A 27 8.94 1.88 -4.13
N ALA A 28 7.70 2.26 -3.82
CA ALA A 28 7.04 3.38 -4.50
C ALA A 28 7.79 4.69 -4.24
N ARG A 29 8.12 5.43 -5.30
CA ARG A 29 8.89 6.70 -5.21
C ARG A 29 8.04 7.87 -4.71
N VAL A 30 7.39 7.66 -3.60
CA VAL A 30 6.52 8.64 -2.93
C VAL A 30 6.83 8.60 -1.43
N SER A 31 6.82 9.73 -0.76
CA SER A 31 6.93 9.74 0.70
C SER A 31 5.64 9.21 1.34
N VAL A 32 5.79 8.58 2.49
CA VAL A 32 4.66 8.02 3.27
C VAL A 32 3.55 9.06 3.49
N GLN A 33 3.90 10.28 3.90
CA GLN A 33 2.92 11.36 4.15
C GLN A 33 2.07 11.68 2.90
N LYS A 34 2.70 11.76 1.72
CA LYS A 34 2.00 12.04 0.46
C LYS A 34 1.10 10.87 0.04
N ALA A 35 1.53 9.62 0.30
CA ALA A 35 0.73 8.44 0.05
C ALA A 35 -0.45 8.37 1.03
N CYS A 36 -0.22 8.54 2.33
CA CYS A 36 -1.26 8.51 3.35
C CYS A 36 -2.37 9.52 3.09
N PHE A 37 -2.02 10.74 2.65
CA PHE A 37 -3.02 11.75 2.32
C PHE A 37 -4.05 11.28 1.28
N VAL A 38 -3.63 10.50 0.29
CA VAL A 38 -4.54 9.94 -0.72
C VAL A 38 -5.25 8.72 -0.18
N LEU A 39 -4.55 7.86 0.59
CA LEU A 39 -5.12 6.67 1.19
C LEU A 39 -6.25 7.00 2.19
N ASP A 40 -6.09 8.06 2.97
CA ASP A 40 -7.11 8.50 3.93
C ASP A 40 -8.41 8.93 3.24
N ALA A 41 -8.31 9.44 2.00
CA ALA A 41 -9.49 9.81 1.21
C ALA A 41 -10.29 8.60 0.68
N ILE A 42 -9.68 7.42 0.56
CA ILE A 42 -10.32 6.20 0.01
C ILE A 42 -10.65 5.15 1.06
N ARG A 43 -10.11 5.27 2.28
CA ARG A 43 -10.33 4.29 3.35
C ARG A 43 -11.81 4.15 3.68
N GLY A 44 -12.30 2.91 3.75
CA GLY A 44 -13.68 2.58 4.09
C GLY A 44 -14.71 2.87 3.00
N LYS A 45 -14.27 3.31 1.82
CA LYS A 45 -15.16 3.59 0.69
C LYS A 45 -15.30 2.39 -0.23
N ASP A 46 -16.43 2.35 -0.95
CA ASP A 46 -16.64 1.34 -1.98
C ASP A 46 -15.62 1.50 -3.11
N VAL A 47 -15.24 0.40 -3.73
CA VAL A 47 -14.16 0.36 -4.72
C VAL A 47 -14.44 1.28 -5.91
N GLN A 48 -15.67 1.37 -6.38
CA GLN A 48 -16.05 2.28 -7.49
C GLN A 48 -15.83 3.74 -7.11
N THR A 49 -16.27 4.14 -5.91
CA THR A 49 -16.06 5.50 -5.37
C THR A 49 -14.58 5.79 -5.16
N ALA A 50 -13.83 4.82 -4.63
CA ALA A 50 -12.39 4.94 -4.42
C ALA A 50 -11.63 5.13 -5.74
N LEU A 51 -11.96 4.37 -6.79
CA LEU A 51 -11.40 4.54 -8.13
C LEU A 51 -11.69 5.92 -8.71
N GLY A 52 -12.91 6.42 -8.54
CA GLY A 52 -13.29 7.78 -8.95
C GLY A 52 -12.41 8.84 -8.28
N ILE A 53 -12.32 8.79 -6.93
CA ILE A 53 -11.51 9.74 -6.16
C ILE A 53 -10.04 9.73 -6.61
N VAL A 54 -9.45 8.55 -6.76
CA VAL A 54 -8.04 8.40 -7.14
C VAL A 54 -7.80 8.84 -8.59
N THR A 55 -8.76 8.62 -9.49
CA THR A 55 -8.63 9.00 -10.91
C THR A 55 -8.62 10.52 -11.09
N TYR A 56 -9.48 11.24 -10.37
CA TYR A 56 -9.58 12.70 -10.48
C TYR A 56 -8.64 13.48 -9.57
N ASN A 57 -7.90 12.81 -8.69
CA ASN A 57 -6.95 13.47 -7.81
C ASN A 57 -5.62 13.74 -8.56
N PRO A 58 -5.18 15.00 -8.71
CA PRO A 58 -4.01 15.39 -9.50
C PRO A 58 -2.66 15.00 -8.86
N ARG A 59 -2.64 14.40 -7.68
CA ARG A 59 -1.41 14.04 -6.97
C ARG A 59 -0.73 12.85 -7.61
N TYR A 60 0.60 12.87 -7.74
CA TYR A 60 1.37 11.75 -8.27
C TYR A 60 1.15 10.43 -7.51
N ALA A 61 0.95 10.50 -6.18
CA ALA A 61 0.62 9.33 -5.38
C ALA A 61 -0.65 8.61 -5.88
N SER A 62 -1.63 9.34 -6.38
CA SER A 62 -2.89 8.79 -6.88
C SER A 62 -2.68 7.88 -8.09
N THR A 63 -1.76 8.23 -9.00
CA THR A 63 -1.44 7.39 -10.16
C THR A 63 -0.90 6.02 -9.75
N LEU A 64 -0.07 5.96 -8.71
CA LEU A 64 0.46 4.70 -8.18
C LEU A 64 -0.61 3.90 -7.43
N ILE A 65 -1.41 4.59 -6.60
CA ILE A 65 -2.48 3.97 -5.81
C ILE A 65 -3.59 3.45 -6.73
N LYS A 66 -3.89 4.12 -7.84
CA LYS A 66 -4.85 3.65 -8.84
C LYS A 66 -4.47 2.28 -9.38
N LYS A 67 -3.23 2.13 -9.86
CA LYS A 67 -2.71 0.84 -10.36
C LYS A 67 -2.74 -0.26 -9.29
N LEU A 68 -2.44 0.13 -8.04
CA LEU A 68 -2.47 -0.81 -6.93
C LEU A 68 -3.90 -1.26 -6.61
N LEU A 69 -4.85 -0.34 -6.64
CA LEU A 69 -6.26 -0.63 -6.41
C LEU A 69 -6.83 -1.53 -7.52
N GLU A 70 -6.53 -1.25 -8.79
CA GLU A 70 -6.89 -2.10 -9.93
C GLU A 70 -6.33 -3.52 -9.77
N SER A 71 -5.09 -3.65 -9.32
CA SER A 71 -4.47 -4.95 -9.02
C SER A 71 -5.16 -5.68 -7.86
N ALA A 72 -5.59 -4.96 -6.82
CA ALA A 72 -6.31 -5.54 -5.69
C ALA A 72 -7.70 -6.05 -6.10
N ILE A 73 -8.39 -5.32 -6.98
CA ILE A 73 -9.69 -5.72 -7.54
C ILE A 73 -9.54 -7.00 -8.37
N ALA A 74 -8.55 -7.03 -9.27
CA ALA A 74 -8.28 -8.22 -10.07
C ALA A 74 -7.92 -9.44 -9.19
N ASN A 75 -7.21 -9.24 -8.08
CA ASN A 75 -6.94 -10.31 -7.11
C ASN A 75 -8.22 -10.79 -6.41
N ALA A 76 -9.14 -9.89 -6.07
CA ALA A 76 -10.43 -10.24 -5.46
C ALA A 76 -11.30 -11.07 -6.40
N GLU A 77 -11.38 -10.66 -7.65
CA GLU A 77 -12.17 -11.35 -8.68
C GLU A 77 -11.58 -12.72 -9.04
N ASN A 78 -10.29 -12.77 -9.40
CA ASN A 78 -9.69 -13.98 -9.96
C ASN A 78 -9.30 -15.01 -8.89
N ASN A 79 -8.83 -14.60 -7.71
CA ASN A 79 -8.32 -15.51 -6.69
C ASN A 79 -9.39 -15.86 -5.65
N ASN A 80 -10.21 -14.91 -5.28
CA ASN A 80 -11.20 -15.08 -4.21
C ASN A 80 -12.64 -15.22 -4.74
N GLN A 81 -12.87 -15.03 -6.05
CA GLN A 81 -14.19 -15.11 -6.70
C GLN A 81 -15.24 -14.19 -6.04
N MET A 82 -14.80 -13.03 -5.57
CA MET A 82 -15.65 -12.04 -4.92
C MET A 82 -16.38 -11.16 -5.94
N ASN A 83 -17.57 -10.67 -5.59
CA ASN A 83 -18.30 -9.75 -6.43
C ASN A 83 -17.74 -8.33 -6.32
N VAL A 84 -17.27 -7.78 -7.43
CA VAL A 84 -16.65 -6.44 -7.50
C VAL A 84 -17.60 -5.33 -7.02
N GLU A 85 -18.92 -5.50 -7.18
CA GLU A 85 -19.90 -4.49 -6.79
C GLU A 85 -20.00 -4.30 -5.27
N ASN A 86 -19.72 -5.36 -4.50
CA ASN A 86 -19.81 -5.35 -3.03
C ASN A 86 -18.47 -5.07 -2.36
N LEU A 87 -17.39 -4.89 -3.14
CA LEU A 87 -16.06 -4.66 -2.60
C LEU A 87 -15.90 -3.24 -2.04
N TYR A 88 -15.24 -3.16 -0.89
CA TYR A 88 -14.83 -1.90 -0.29
C TYR A 88 -13.38 -1.93 0.19
N VAL A 89 -12.79 -0.77 0.40
CA VAL A 89 -11.42 -0.62 0.92
C VAL A 89 -11.44 -0.82 2.43
N ALA A 90 -11.15 -2.03 2.90
CA ALA A 90 -11.14 -2.36 4.32
C ALA A 90 -9.95 -1.71 5.03
N GLU A 91 -8.75 -1.93 4.49
CA GLU A 91 -7.52 -1.38 5.05
C GLU A 91 -6.64 -0.80 3.95
N CYS A 92 -6.04 0.33 4.23
CA CYS A 92 -5.01 0.91 3.36
C CYS A 92 -3.99 1.65 4.20
N TYR A 93 -2.72 1.38 3.94
CA TYR A 93 -1.61 1.99 4.69
C TYR A 93 -0.33 2.06 3.86
N ALA A 94 0.54 2.98 4.26
CA ALA A 94 1.85 3.14 3.65
C ALA A 94 2.96 3.08 4.71
N ASN A 95 3.89 2.17 4.54
CA ASN A 95 5.03 1.99 5.40
C ASN A 95 6.27 2.67 4.80
N LYS A 96 7.19 3.10 5.68
CA LYS A 96 8.43 3.75 5.26
C LYS A 96 9.33 2.73 4.54
N GLY A 97 9.77 3.11 3.34
CA GLY A 97 10.79 2.40 2.59
C GLY A 97 12.19 3.00 2.78
N PRO A 98 13.19 2.49 2.06
CA PRO A 98 14.54 3.04 2.07
C PRO A 98 14.54 4.48 1.54
N THR A 99 15.49 5.27 2.01
CA THR A 99 15.68 6.65 1.60
C THR A 99 16.97 6.81 0.84
N MET A 100 16.91 7.29 -0.39
CA MET A 100 18.10 7.64 -1.16
C MET A 100 18.56 9.04 -0.76
N LYS A 101 19.80 9.15 -0.33
CA LYS A 101 20.41 10.41 0.10
C LYS A 101 21.15 11.07 -1.06
N ARG A 102 20.97 12.38 -1.21
CA ARG A 102 21.68 13.24 -2.16
C ARG A 102 22.21 14.45 -1.41
N VAL A 103 23.21 15.09 -1.96
CA VAL A 103 23.83 16.29 -1.40
C VAL A 103 23.65 17.44 -2.40
N LYS A 104 23.22 18.58 -1.89
CA LYS A 104 23.16 19.83 -2.64
C LYS A 104 24.17 20.81 -2.05
N PRO A 105 25.19 21.22 -2.81
CA PRO A 105 26.13 22.25 -2.39
C PRO A 105 25.42 23.58 -2.20
N ARG A 106 25.83 24.33 -1.17
CA ARG A 106 25.31 25.67 -0.85
C ARG A 106 26.49 26.60 -0.63
N ALA A 107 26.21 27.89 -0.41
CA ALA A 107 27.19 28.92 -0.14
C ALA A 107 28.05 28.59 1.10
N GLN A 108 29.24 29.15 1.16
CA GLN A 108 30.22 29.01 2.27
C GLN A 108 30.65 27.53 2.54
N GLY A 109 30.80 26.72 1.49
CA GLY A 109 31.23 25.33 1.63
C GLY A 109 30.26 24.40 2.34
N ARG A 110 29.02 24.84 2.58
CA ARG A 110 28.00 24.03 3.24
C ARG A 110 27.38 23.04 2.25
N ALA A 111 27.01 21.85 2.73
CA ALA A 111 26.32 20.84 1.97
C ALA A 111 25.00 20.46 2.69
N TYR A 112 23.90 20.50 1.97
CA TYR A 112 22.59 20.12 2.50
C TYR A 112 22.17 18.78 1.93
N ARG A 113 21.66 17.90 2.80
CA ARG A 113 21.16 16.59 2.42
C ARG A 113 19.76 16.71 1.81
N ILE A 114 19.57 16.07 0.66
CA ILE A 114 18.25 15.86 0.06
C ILE A 114 17.89 14.39 0.21
N GLU A 115 16.72 14.11 0.75
CA GLU A 115 16.21 12.76 0.93
C GLU A 115 15.16 12.44 -0.14
N LYS A 116 15.44 11.44 -0.98
CA LYS A 116 14.47 10.85 -1.91
C LYS A 116 13.83 9.66 -1.20
N ARG A 117 12.70 9.93 -0.53
CA ARG A 117 11.98 8.94 0.28
C ARG A 117 11.16 8.01 -0.59
N MET A 118 11.07 6.75 -0.17
CA MET A 118 10.20 5.73 -0.76
C MET A 118 9.21 5.21 0.28
N SER A 119 8.15 4.58 -0.19
CA SER A 119 7.15 3.93 0.65
C SER A 119 6.76 2.57 0.10
N HIS A 120 6.24 1.73 0.98
CA HIS A 120 5.58 0.47 0.65
C HIS A 120 4.10 0.66 0.92
N ILE A 121 3.28 0.61 -0.13
CA ILE A 121 1.85 0.87 -0.05
C ILE A 121 1.12 -0.48 -0.10
N THR A 122 0.19 -0.69 0.80
CA THR A 122 -0.65 -1.89 0.85
C THR A 122 -2.12 -1.47 0.87
N VAL A 123 -2.93 -2.14 0.08
CA VAL A 123 -4.39 -2.01 0.06
C VAL A 123 -4.99 -3.38 0.26
N VAL A 124 -5.95 -3.49 1.16
CA VAL A 124 -6.71 -4.70 1.47
C VAL A 124 -8.17 -4.39 1.20
N LEU A 125 -8.81 -5.24 0.41
CA LEU A 125 -10.23 -5.16 0.11
C LEU A 125 -10.99 -6.20 0.92
N ASP A 126 -12.28 -5.97 1.10
CA ASP A 126 -13.20 -6.92 1.72
C ASP A 126 -14.58 -6.75 1.10
N GLU A 127 -15.47 -7.72 1.31
CA GLU A 127 -16.84 -7.72 0.80
C GLU A 127 -17.83 -7.36 1.92
N ARG A 128 -18.83 -6.55 1.58
CA ARG A 128 -19.93 -6.21 2.50
C ARG A 128 -21.11 -7.14 2.32
#